data_6f3996f51090430851234f6381064f28
#
_entry.id   6f3996f51090430851234f6381064f28
#
_cell.length_a   1.000
_cell.length_b   1.000
_cell.length_c   1.000
_cell.angle_alpha   90.00
_cell.angle_beta   90.00
_cell.angle_gamma   90.00
#
_symmetry.space_group_name_H-M   'P 1'
#
loop_
_entity.id
_entity.type
_entity.pdbx_description
1 polymer ?
#
loop_
_entity_poly.entity_id
_entity_poly.type
_entity_poly.pdbx_seq_one_letter_code
_entity_poly.pdbx_strand_id
1 'polypeptide(L)'
;LKKFYPDDKYQKARDYKLQTGKISFLSSSISFFITLVLIISGIYGTVSDNITKITESIFTQSVLFFSIFYLLNYIISLPIKFYSTFVVEEKFGFNKTTKRLFLVDQIKSLLLSVLIGGILLYCAIQFFIIFEKNFWIYLWLGLSIFLIFTNTFYASLIVPIFNKLEPLSDGELRRKINEYSKMIGYSLKNIFIIDGSKRSTKANAFFSGLGPKKTIALYDTLVENHTDEELLAVLAHEVGHYKKNHIFKGLVLSLAQIGLMCFLFQLCLNEGEISFALGAEIPSFHLGLIGFSLLYSPIGLITGVMMNIFSRKNEYEADKFAQETYDGTQLSLALKKLSANNLSNLHPHPFYVFVHYSHPPLLKRLSALKK
;
A
#
# COMPACT_ATOMS: atom_id res chain seq x y z
N LEU A 1 25.44 8.18 14.36
CA LEU A 1 24.27 7.31 14.50
C LEU A 1 23.91 7.05 15.96
N LYS A 2 24.88 6.79 16.86
CA LYS A 2 24.66 6.59 18.30
C LYS A 2 23.81 7.69 18.97
N LYS A 3 23.94 8.94 18.54
CA LYS A 3 23.09 10.05 19.03
C LYS A 3 21.60 9.85 18.76
N PHE A 4 21.21 9.18 17.66
CA PHE A 4 19.82 8.94 17.26
C PHE A 4 19.30 7.57 17.69
N TYR A 5 20.22 6.62 17.86
CA TYR A 5 19.98 5.25 18.33
C TYR A 5 20.93 4.94 19.50
N PRO A 6 20.67 5.47 20.69
CA PRO A 6 21.30 4.94 21.90
C PRO A 6 20.91 3.47 22.09
N ASP A 7 21.66 2.75 22.91
CA ASP A 7 21.55 1.28 23.00
C ASP A 7 20.15 0.81 23.41
N ASP A 8 19.48 1.54 24.30
CA ASP A 8 18.10 1.28 24.72
C ASP A 8 17.11 1.43 23.55
N LYS A 9 17.25 2.49 22.74
CA LYS A 9 16.40 2.74 21.57
C LYS A 9 16.64 1.71 20.47
N TYR A 10 17.89 1.26 20.29
CA TYR A 10 18.22 0.20 19.36
C TYR A 10 17.57 -1.13 19.78
N GLN A 11 17.65 -1.51 21.07
CA GLN A 11 16.97 -2.68 21.60
C GLN A 11 15.45 -2.58 21.42
N LYS A 12 14.89 -1.43 21.74
CA LYS A 12 13.44 -1.16 21.52
C LYS A 12 13.02 -1.34 20.06
N ALA A 13 13.84 -0.85 19.11
CA ALA A 13 13.57 -1.01 17.67
C ALA A 13 13.63 -2.48 17.23
N ARG A 14 14.59 -3.24 17.75
CA ARG A 14 14.71 -4.68 17.51
C ARG A 14 13.50 -5.44 18.06
N ASP A 15 13.14 -5.17 19.30
CA ASP A 15 12.00 -5.83 19.97
C ASP A 15 10.67 -5.51 19.27
N TYR A 16 10.49 -4.26 18.84
CA TYR A 16 9.34 -3.87 18.04
C TYR A 16 9.26 -4.68 16.73
N LYS A 17 10.37 -4.80 16.00
CA LYS A 17 10.42 -5.58 14.75
C LYS A 17 10.21 -7.07 14.97
N LEU A 18 10.72 -7.62 16.06
CA LEU A 18 10.45 -9.00 16.43
C LEU A 18 8.97 -9.25 16.75
N GLN A 19 8.31 -8.35 17.51
CA GLN A 19 6.90 -8.51 17.84
C GLN A 19 5.99 -8.34 16.61
N THR A 20 6.22 -7.30 15.82
CA THR A 20 5.45 -7.12 14.56
C THR A 20 5.68 -8.25 13.58
N GLY A 21 6.91 -8.78 13.50
CA GLY A 21 7.25 -9.96 12.69
C GLY A 21 6.52 -11.22 13.14
N LYS A 22 6.43 -11.47 14.45
CA LYS A 22 5.68 -12.61 15.01
C LYS A 22 4.19 -12.52 14.67
N ILE A 23 3.58 -11.33 14.80
CA ILE A 23 2.16 -11.13 14.44
C ILE A 23 1.95 -11.36 12.94
N SER A 24 2.81 -10.81 12.10
CA SER A 24 2.74 -11.02 10.65
C SER A 24 2.86 -12.49 10.29
N PHE A 25 3.81 -13.21 10.87
CA PHE A 25 3.99 -14.65 10.65
C PHE A 25 2.76 -15.45 11.11
N LEU A 26 2.24 -15.17 12.32
CA LEU A 26 1.04 -15.84 12.84
C LEU A 26 -0.17 -15.58 11.92
N SER A 27 -0.40 -14.32 11.54
CA SER A 27 -1.50 -13.95 10.64
C SER A 27 -1.39 -14.66 9.28
N SER A 28 -0.20 -14.67 8.68
CA SER A 28 0.04 -15.36 7.41
C SER A 28 -0.13 -16.87 7.52
N SER A 29 0.32 -17.48 8.63
CA SER A 29 0.14 -18.91 8.89
C SER A 29 -1.33 -19.27 9.05
N ILE A 30 -2.10 -18.50 9.82
CA ILE A 30 -3.55 -18.70 9.97
C ILE A 30 -4.24 -18.61 8.62
N SER A 31 -3.95 -17.56 7.84
CA SER A 31 -4.54 -17.38 6.50
C SER A 31 -4.20 -18.56 5.56
N PHE A 32 -2.95 -19.00 5.58
CA PHE A 32 -2.50 -20.16 4.77
C PHE A 32 -3.25 -21.44 5.14
N PHE A 33 -3.33 -21.78 6.42
CA PHE A 33 -4.01 -23.01 6.85
C PHE A 33 -5.51 -22.95 6.61
N ILE A 34 -6.16 -21.79 6.79
CA ILE A 34 -7.57 -21.63 6.47
C ILE A 34 -7.79 -21.85 4.97
N THR A 35 -7.00 -21.19 4.11
CA THR A 35 -7.10 -21.35 2.67
C THR A 35 -6.90 -22.82 2.26
N LEU A 36 -5.90 -23.48 2.84
CA LEU A 36 -5.62 -24.89 2.58
C LEU A 36 -6.81 -25.80 2.97
N VAL A 37 -7.40 -25.57 4.15
CA VAL A 37 -8.58 -26.30 4.60
C VAL A 37 -9.77 -26.07 3.65
N LEU A 38 -10.02 -24.82 3.25
CA LEU A 38 -11.11 -24.46 2.33
C LEU A 38 -10.96 -25.14 0.96
N ILE A 39 -9.72 -25.28 0.46
CA ILE A 39 -9.43 -25.99 -0.80
C ILE A 39 -9.63 -27.50 -0.63
N ILE A 40 -8.98 -28.10 0.36
CA ILE A 40 -9.00 -29.58 0.53
C ILE A 40 -10.41 -30.10 0.85
N SER A 41 -11.19 -29.33 1.61
CA SER A 41 -12.57 -29.70 1.95
C SER A 41 -13.59 -29.45 0.84
N GLY A 42 -13.21 -28.78 -0.26
CA GLY A 42 -14.13 -28.40 -1.34
C GLY A 42 -15.20 -27.38 -0.94
N ILE A 43 -15.00 -26.68 0.19
CA ILE A 43 -15.99 -25.70 0.71
C ILE A 43 -16.25 -24.59 -0.31
N TYR A 44 -15.23 -24.15 -1.06
CA TYR A 44 -15.44 -23.13 -2.10
C TYR A 44 -16.47 -23.58 -3.14
N GLY A 45 -16.34 -24.81 -3.67
CA GLY A 45 -17.27 -25.38 -4.62
C GLY A 45 -18.65 -25.61 -4.02
N THR A 46 -18.72 -26.24 -2.84
CA THR A 46 -20.00 -26.48 -2.15
C THR A 46 -20.80 -25.20 -1.92
N VAL A 47 -20.13 -24.12 -1.48
CA VAL A 47 -20.78 -22.81 -1.29
C VAL A 47 -21.24 -22.23 -2.63
N SER A 48 -20.41 -22.32 -3.67
CA SER A 48 -20.76 -21.88 -5.02
C SER A 48 -22.00 -22.61 -5.55
N ASP A 49 -22.02 -23.94 -5.52
CA ASP A 49 -23.13 -24.75 -6.02
C ASP A 49 -24.44 -24.51 -5.26
N ASN A 50 -24.37 -24.20 -3.97
CA ASN A 50 -25.57 -23.80 -3.21
C ASN A 50 -26.07 -22.41 -3.59
N ILE A 51 -25.16 -21.47 -3.90
CA ILE A 51 -25.53 -20.12 -4.35
C ILE A 51 -26.18 -20.17 -5.74
N THR A 52 -25.69 -21.02 -6.66
CA THR A 52 -26.26 -21.16 -8.00
C THR A 52 -27.73 -21.65 -7.97
N LYS A 53 -28.11 -22.40 -6.92
CA LYS A 53 -29.51 -22.80 -6.70
C LYS A 53 -30.43 -21.65 -6.26
N ILE A 54 -29.86 -20.55 -5.72
CA ILE A 54 -30.61 -19.40 -5.21
C ILE A 54 -30.89 -18.38 -6.33
N THR A 55 -29.93 -18.19 -7.25
CA THR A 55 -30.00 -17.14 -8.28
C THR A 55 -29.23 -17.54 -9.54
N GLU A 56 -29.75 -17.15 -10.71
CA GLU A 56 -29.05 -17.31 -11.99
C GLU A 56 -28.12 -16.13 -12.33
N SER A 57 -28.24 -15.01 -11.61
CA SER A 57 -27.43 -13.81 -11.87
C SER A 57 -25.98 -14.03 -11.43
N ILE A 58 -25.05 -14.05 -12.38
CA ILE A 58 -23.59 -14.19 -12.14
C ILE A 58 -23.11 -13.12 -11.15
N PHE A 59 -23.62 -11.90 -11.26
CA PHE A 59 -23.27 -10.82 -10.33
C PHE A 59 -23.73 -11.12 -8.91
N THR A 60 -24.99 -11.50 -8.74
CA THR A 60 -25.55 -11.82 -7.42
C THR A 60 -24.85 -13.03 -6.81
N GLN A 61 -24.59 -14.08 -7.59
CA GLN A 61 -23.80 -15.23 -7.16
C GLN A 61 -22.44 -14.81 -6.64
N SER A 62 -21.70 -14.01 -7.41
CA SER A 62 -20.37 -13.54 -7.06
C SER A 62 -20.38 -12.65 -5.81
N VAL A 63 -21.36 -11.74 -5.68
CA VAL A 63 -21.51 -10.87 -4.49
C VAL A 63 -21.77 -11.71 -3.24
N LEU A 64 -22.69 -12.67 -3.30
CA LEU A 64 -22.98 -13.57 -2.17
C LEU A 64 -21.74 -14.38 -1.78
N PHE A 65 -21.09 -14.99 -2.77
CA PHE A 65 -19.88 -15.76 -2.55
C PHE A 65 -18.77 -14.97 -1.90
N PHE A 66 -18.38 -13.83 -2.50
CA PHE A 66 -17.32 -13.00 -1.95
C PHE A 66 -17.69 -12.37 -0.61
N SER A 67 -18.96 -12.06 -0.36
CA SER A 67 -19.42 -11.55 0.93
C SER A 67 -19.20 -12.57 2.05
N ILE A 68 -19.50 -13.85 1.83
CA ILE A 68 -19.29 -14.90 2.82
C ILE A 68 -17.80 -15.01 3.19
N PHE A 69 -16.91 -15.16 2.21
CA PHE A 69 -15.48 -15.34 2.48
C PHE A 69 -14.80 -14.05 2.95
N TYR A 70 -15.26 -12.88 2.48
CA TYR A 70 -14.79 -11.59 2.97
C TYR A 70 -15.13 -11.39 4.44
N LEU A 71 -16.38 -11.67 4.84
CA LEU A 71 -16.81 -11.56 6.25
C LEU A 71 -16.07 -12.57 7.14
N LEU A 72 -15.89 -13.80 6.68
CA LEU A 72 -15.09 -14.80 7.39
C LEU A 72 -13.67 -14.29 7.65
N ASN A 73 -12.99 -13.84 6.60
CA ASN A 73 -11.64 -13.29 6.72
C ASN A 73 -11.60 -12.02 7.60
N TYR A 74 -12.60 -11.16 7.49
CA TYR A 74 -12.73 -9.95 8.30
C TYR A 74 -12.84 -10.27 9.80
N ILE A 75 -13.72 -11.22 10.15
CA ILE A 75 -13.92 -11.67 11.55
C ILE A 75 -12.63 -12.26 12.12
N ILE A 76 -11.89 -13.07 11.34
CA ILE A 76 -10.63 -13.68 11.76
C ILE A 76 -9.52 -12.62 11.91
N SER A 77 -9.46 -11.64 11.01
CA SER A 77 -8.41 -10.63 11.00
C SER A 77 -8.62 -9.52 12.06
N LEU A 78 -9.86 -9.26 12.48
CA LEU A 78 -10.20 -8.18 13.38
C LEU A 78 -9.53 -8.28 14.77
N PRO A 79 -9.52 -9.46 15.46
CA PRO A 79 -8.80 -9.63 16.72
C PRO A 79 -7.28 -9.38 16.56
N ILE A 80 -6.68 -9.79 15.46
CA ILE A 80 -5.25 -9.60 15.19
C ILE A 80 -4.94 -8.12 14.99
N LYS A 81 -5.78 -7.39 14.25
CA LYS A 81 -5.66 -5.93 14.08
C LYS A 81 -5.83 -5.20 15.43
N PHE A 82 -6.81 -5.60 16.22
CA PHE A 82 -7.03 -5.03 17.55
C PHE A 82 -5.82 -5.25 18.46
N TYR A 83 -5.29 -6.47 18.52
CA TYR A 83 -4.09 -6.80 19.30
C TYR A 83 -2.87 -6.00 18.81
N SER A 84 -2.66 -5.92 17.49
CA SER A 84 -1.58 -5.13 16.92
C SER A 84 -1.65 -3.67 17.35
N THR A 85 -2.83 -3.04 17.28
CA THR A 85 -3.02 -1.62 17.60
C THR A 85 -2.94 -1.35 19.11
N PHE A 86 -3.72 -2.06 19.93
CA PHE A 86 -3.91 -1.72 21.33
C PHE A 86 -2.95 -2.45 22.29
N VAL A 87 -2.21 -3.43 21.82
CA VAL A 87 -1.19 -4.11 22.63
C VAL A 87 0.20 -3.77 22.10
N VAL A 88 0.47 -4.01 20.81
CA VAL A 88 1.83 -3.87 20.30
C VAL A 88 2.16 -2.40 20.03
N GLU A 89 1.40 -1.69 19.21
CA GLU A 89 1.68 -0.27 18.92
C GLU A 89 1.62 0.57 20.22
N GLU A 90 0.70 0.26 21.15
CA GLU A 90 0.61 0.89 22.47
C GLU A 90 1.88 0.66 23.30
N LYS A 91 2.35 -0.60 23.41
CA LYS A 91 3.55 -0.97 24.16
C LYS A 91 4.79 -0.20 23.69
N PHE A 92 4.89 0.09 22.40
CA PHE A 92 6.03 0.83 21.85
C PHE A 92 5.81 2.35 21.80
N GLY A 93 4.66 2.83 22.22
CA GLY A 93 4.33 4.26 22.30
C GLY A 93 3.86 4.86 20.97
N PHE A 94 3.45 4.03 20.03
CA PHE A 94 2.97 4.50 18.73
C PHE A 94 1.47 4.75 18.67
N ASN A 95 0.67 3.98 19.42
CA ASN A 95 -0.77 4.10 19.33
C ASN A 95 -1.30 5.42 19.93
N LYS A 96 -2.11 6.12 19.17
CA LYS A 96 -2.95 7.26 19.60
C LYS A 96 -4.41 7.04 19.27
N THR A 97 -4.73 5.90 18.65
CA THR A 97 -6.08 5.54 18.24
C THR A 97 -6.92 5.17 19.48
N THR A 98 -8.07 5.82 19.64
CA THR A 98 -9.07 5.39 20.64
C THR A 98 -9.86 4.18 20.11
N LYS A 99 -10.45 3.38 21.02
CA LYS A 99 -11.30 2.24 20.62
C LYS A 99 -12.48 2.67 19.75
N ARG A 100 -13.07 3.85 20.01
CA ARG A 100 -14.14 4.43 19.19
C ARG A 100 -13.64 4.77 17.78
N LEU A 101 -12.48 5.43 17.67
CA LEU A 101 -11.88 5.77 16.37
C LEU A 101 -11.54 4.50 15.58
N PHE A 102 -10.97 3.49 16.23
CA PHE A 102 -10.70 2.20 15.62
C PHE A 102 -11.96 1.59 15.00
N LEU A 103 -13.05 1.51 15.78
CA LEU A 103 -14.32 0.96 15.30
C LEU A 103 -14.87 1.77 14.10
N VAL A 104 -14.86 3.10 14.19
CA VAL A 104 -15.30 3.97 13.08
C VAL A 104 -14.46 3.76 11.83
N ASP A 105 -13.13 3.63 11.99
CA ASP A 105 -12.22 3.37 10.88
C ASP A 105 -12.46 1.98 10.25
N GLN A 106 -12.77 0.94 11.08
CA GLN A 106 -13.14 -0.38 10.55
C GLN A 106 -14.44 -0.32 9.74
N ILE A 107 -15.46 0.40 10.22
CA ILE A 107 -16.73 0.57 9.48
C ILE A 107 -16.51 1.33 8.17
N LYS A 108 -15.79 2.44 8.20
CA LYS A 108 -15.44 3.21 6.98
C LYS A 108 -14.69 2.36 5.97
N SER A 109 -13.70 1.59 6.42
CA SER A 109 -12.91 0.69 5.57
C SER A 109 -13.78 -0.41 4.96
N LEU A 110 -14.69 -1.00 5.73
CA LEU A 110 -15.64 -2.00 5.25
C LEU A 110 -16.55 -1.42 4.17
N LEU A 111 -17.19 -0.28 4.44
CA LEU A 111 -18.08 0.38 3.49
C LEU A 111 -17.35 0.77 2.19
N LEU A 112 -16.14 1.31 2.31
CA LEU A 112 -15.32 1.68 1.16
C LEU A 112 -14.91 0.44 0.34
N SER A 113 -14.55 -0.66 1.01
CA SER A 113 -14.20 -1.92 0.36
C SER A 113 -15.38 -2.53 -0.38
N VAL A 114 -16.57 -2.52 0.22
CA VAL A 114 -17.81 -3.00 -0.42
C VAL A 114 -18.19 -2.14 -1.61
N LEU A 115 -18.11 -0.81 -1.48
CA LEU A 115 -18.43 0.12 -2.56
C LEU A 115 -17.48 -0.06 -3.76
N ILE A 116 -16.18 0.07 -3.52
CA ILE A 116 -15.18 -0.02 -4.59
C ILE A 116 -15.12 -1.44 -5.15
N GLY A 117 -15.06 -2.45 -4.28
CA GLY A 117 -15.01 -3.85 -4.69
C GLY A 117 -16.26 -4.28 -5.48
N GLY A 118 -17.44 -3.82 -5.04
CA GLY A 118 -18.71 -4.08 -5.73
C GLY A 118 -18.75 -3.46 -7.13
N ILE A 119 -18.31 -2.20 -7.29
CA ILE A 119 -18.22 -1.54 -8.60
C ILE A 119 -17.24 -2.28 -9.52
N LEU A 120 -16.04 -2.59 -9.03
CA LEU A 120 -15.02 -3.29 -9.82
C LEU A 120 -15.49 -4.70 -10.21
N LEU A 121 -16.12 -5.43 -9.29
CA LEU A 121 -16.68 -6.74 -9.56
C LEU A 121 -17.79 -6.66 -10.61
N TYR A 122 -18.71 -5.69 -10.48
CA TYR A 122 -19.78 -5.47 -11.46
C TYR A 122 -19.20 -5.21 -12.85
N CYS A 123 -18.25 -4.26 -12.97
CA CYS A 123 -17.61 -3.96 -14.25
C CYS A 123 -16.90 -5.19 -14.84
N ALA A 124 -16.17 -5.94 -14.01
CA ALA A 124 -15.47 -7.16 -14.46
C ALA A 124 -16.45 -8.20 -15.02
N ILE A 125 -17.57 -8.43 -14.34
CA ILE A 125 -18.60 -9.37 -14.78
C ILE A 125 -19.28 -8.88 -16.08
N GLN A 126 -19.60 -7.56 -16.18
CA GLN A 126 -20.16 -7.02 -17.42
C GLN A 126 -19.20 -7.17 -18.60
N PHE A 127 -17.91 -6.90 -18.39
CA PHE A 127 -16.90 -7.10 -19.43
C PHE A 127 -16.78 -8.58 -19.82
N PHE A 128 -16.85 -9.49 -18.85
CA PHE A 128 -16.82 -10.92 -19.10
C PHE A 128 -18.02 -11.38 -19.96
N ILE A 129 -19.24 -10.91 -19.65
CA ILE A 129 -20.46 -11.28 -20.38
C ILE A 129 -20.48 -10.69 -21.79
N ILE A 130 -20.05 -9.42 -21.96
CA ILE A 130 -20.19 -8.68 -23.22
C ILE A 130 -19.05 -9.01 -24.19
N PHE A 131 -17.82 -9.13 -23.71
CA PHE A 131 -16.63 -9.19 -24.56
C PHE A 131 -15.97 -10.58 -24.65
N GLU A 132 -16.48 -11.58 -23.93
CA GLU A 132 -16.02 -12.98 -23.98
C GLU A 132 -14.50 -13.16 -24.25
N LYS A 133 -14.12 -13.46 -25.51
CA LYS A 133 -12.73 -13.74 -25.92
C LYS A 133 -11.75 -12.57 -25.69
N ASN A 134 -12.23 -11.34 -25.66
CA ASN A 134 -11.43 -10.14 -25.49
C ASN A 134 -11.59 -9.52 -24.08
N PHE A 135 -12.22 -10.23 -23.16
CA PHE A 135 -12.51 -9.79 -21.81
C PHE A 135 -11.31 -9.16 -21.11
N TRP A 136 -10.13 -9.78 -21.19
CA TRP A 136 -8.92 -9.31 -20.54
C TRP A 136 -8.49 -7.90 -20.97
N ILE A 137 -8.71 -7.53 -22.24
CA ILE A 137 -8.36 -6.20 -22.76
C ILE A 137 -9.23 -5.14 -22.10
N TYR A 138 -10.55 -5.37 -22.07
CA TYR A 138 -11.50 -4.42 -21.49
C TYR A 138 -11.35 -4.33 -19.96
N LEU A 139 -11.09 -5.45 -19.30
CA LEU A 139 -10.76 -5.47 -17.87
C LEU A 139 -9.47 -4.69 -17.60
N TRP A 140 -8.43 -4.90 -18.40
CA TRP A 140 -7.19 -4.17 -18.31
C TRP A 140 -7.39 -2.66 -18.51
N LEU A 141 -8.14 -2.24 -19.52
CA LEU A 141 -8.46 -0.84 -19.75
C LEU A 141 -9.24 -0.24 -18.57
N GLY A 142 -10.26 -0.92 -18.08
CA GLY A 142 -11.05 -0.49 -16.93
C GLY A 142 -10.21 -0.34 -15.66
N LEU A 143 -9.40 -1.34 -15.32
CA LEU A 143 -8.49 -1.30 -14.17
C LEU A 143 -7.38 -0.24 -14.36
N SER A 144 -6.93 0.00 -15.58
CA SER A 144 -5.95 1.05 -15.90
C SER A 144 -6.54 2.44 -15.65
N ILE A 145 -7.76 2.69 -16.10
CA ILE A 145 -8.48 3.94 -15.84
C ILE A 145 -8.68 4.12 -14.34
N PHE A 146 -9.10 3.07 -13.64
CA PHE A 146 -9.27 3.09 -12.18
C PHE A 146 -7.96 3.38 -11.45
N LEU A 147 -6.84 2.77 -11.86
CA LEU A 147 -5.50 3.02 -11.30
C LEU A 147 -5.08 4.49 -11.49
N ILE A 148 -5.23 5.02 -12.70
CA ILE A 148 -4.90 6.42 -13.00
C ILE A 148 -5.78 7.37 -12.20
N PHE A 149 -7.07 7.09 -12.12
CA PHE A 149 -8.03 7.86 -11.32
C PHE A 149 -7.64 7.88 -9.84
N THR A 150 -7.42 6.71 -9.25
CA THR A 150 -7.04 6.61 -7.83
C THR A 150 -5.70 7.28 -7.55
N ASN A 151 -4.67 7.09 -8.38
CA ASN A 151 -3.41 7.82 -8.23
C ASN A 151 -3.56 9.34 -8.31
N THR A 152 -4.44 9.82 -9.19
CA THR A 152 -4.67 11.26 -9.38
C THR A 152 -5.43 11.88 -8.21
N PHE A 153 -6.43 11.20 -7.69
CA PHE A 153 -7.40 11.75 -6.75
C PHE A 153 -7.27 11.17 -5.33
N TYR A 154 -6.28 10.33 -5.05
CA TYR A 154 -6.09 9.69 -3.74
C TYR A 154 -6.11 10.70 -2.57
N ALA A 155 -5.28 11.74 -2.66
CA ALA A 155 -5.18 12.75 -1.61
C ALA A 155 -6.46 13.58 -1.44
N SER A 156 -7.25 13.77 -2.51
CA SER A 156 -8.46 14.61 -2.48
C SER A 156 -9.74 13.83 -2.17
N LEU A 157 -9.80 12.52 -2.43
CA LEU A 157 -11.01 11.71 -2.24
C LEU A 157 -10.86 10.68 -1.11
N ILE A 158 -9.74 9.96 -1.07
CA ILE A 158 -9.59 8.84 -0.11
C ILE A 158 -9.07 9.33 1.23
N VAL A 159 -8.02 10.16 1.23
CA VAL A 159 -7.44 10.65 2.49
C VAL A 159 -8.45 11.39 3.37
N PRO A 160 -9.34 12.28 2.84
CA PRO A 160 -10.30 13.00 3.67
C PRO A 160 -11.37 12.12 4.36
N ILE A 161 -11.57 10.88 3.90
CA ILE A 161 -12.45 9.93 4.57
C ILE A 161 -11.93 9.60 5.98
N PHE A 162 -10.62 9.55 6.14
CA PHE A 162 -9.96 9.11 7.37
C PHE A 162 -9.28 10.26 8.13
N ASN A 163 -8.66 11.19 7.42
CA ASN A 163 -7.80 12.24 7.97
C ASN A 163 -8.21 13.62 7.48
N LYS A 164 -7.93 14.64 8.27
CA LYS A 164 -7.99 16.03 7.78
C LYS A 164 -6.74 16.34 6.96
N LEU A 165 -6.94 17.06 5.87
CA LEU A 165 -5.88 17.69 5.08
C LEU A 165 -6.06 19.20 5.19
N GLU A 166 -5.08 19.87 5.79
CA GLU A 166 -5.07 21.32 5.93
C GLU A 166 -3.92 21.89 5.07
N PRO A 167 -4.16 22.95 4.28
CA PRO A 167 -3.08 23.57 3.55
C PRO A 167 -1.96 24.01 4.51
N LEU A 168 -0.70 23.84 4.11
CA LEU A 168 0.42 24.37 4.87
C LEU A 168 0.23 25.88 5.06
N SER A 169 0.17 26.32 6.31
CA SER A 169 0.00 27.75 6.66
C SER A 169 1.18 28.59 6.18
N ASP A 170 0.94 29.90 6.02
CA ASP A 170 2.00 30.84 5.75
C ASP A 170 2.95 30.92 6.94
N GLY A 171 4.24 30.94 6.65
CA GLY A 171 5.30 30.92 7.66
C GLY A 171 6.68 30.68 7.03
N GLU A 172 7.68 30.50 7.89
CA GLU A 172 9.08 30.35 7.47
C GLU A 172 9.28 29.11 6.57
N LEU A 173 8.70 27.99 6.94
CA LEU A 173 8.75 26.77 6.13
C LEU A 173 8.14 27.01 4.74
N ARG A 174 6.96 27.63 4.67
CA ARG A 174 6.30 27.94 3.38
C ARG A 174 7.15 28.86 2.51
N ARG A 175 7.79 29.86 3.12
CA ARG A 175 8.71 30.77 2.43
C ARG A 175 9.91 30.02 1.84
N LYS A 176 10.58 29.19 2.64
CA LYS A 176 11.72 28.36 2.20
C LYS A 176 11.34 27.42 1.08
N ILE A 177 10.16 26.77 1.17
CA ILE A 177 9.64 25.90 0.11
C ILE A 177 9.41 26.69 -1.18
N ASN A 178 8.85 27.89 -1.11
CA ASN A 178 8.62 28.70 -2.28
C ASN A 178 9.93 29.16 -2.95
N GLU A 179 10.95 29.49 -2.17
CA GLU A 179 12.29 29.84 -2.65
C GLU A 179 12.95 28.65 -3.35
N TYR A 180 12.95 27.48 -2.73
CA TYR A 180 13.45 26.24 -3.32
C TYR A 180 12.70 25.90 -4.61
N SER A 181 11.38 26.00 -4.59
CA SER A 181 10.50 25.76 -5.73
C SER A 181 10.85 26.61 -6.94
N LYS A 182 11.12 27.92 -6.72
CA LYS A 182 11.57 28.85 -7.77
C LYS A 182 12.94 28.46 -8.30
N MET A 183 13.88 28.11 -7.41
CA MET A 183 15.25 27.73 -7.80
C MET A 183 15.27 26.51 -8.72
N ILE A 184 14.45 25.48 -8.44
CA ILE A 184 14.41 24.26 -9.25
C ILE A 184 13.43 24.33 -10.43
N GLY A 185 12.74 25.47 -10.63
CA GLY A 185 11.73 25.61 -11.69
C GLY A 185 10.56 24.65 -11.55
N TYR A 186 10.10 24.40 -10.32
CA TYR A 186 9.01 23.48 -10.03
C TYR A 186 7.99 24.07 -9.06
N SER A 187 6.71 24.16 -9.45
CA SER A 187 5.67 24.75 -8.63
C SER A 187 5.15 23.75 -7.58
N LEU A 188 5.42 24.01 -6.31
CA LEU A 188 4.94 23.27 -5.15
C LEU A 188 3.71 23.99 -4.55
N LYS A 189 2.57 23.96 -5.24
CA LYS A 189 1.36 24.69 -4.83
C LYS A 189 0.55 23.95 -3.78
N ASN A 190 0.42 22.63 -3.91
CA ASN A 190 -0.48 21.79 -3.12
C ASN A 190 0.33 21.07 -2.02
N ILE A 191 0.66 21.79 -0.94
CA ILE A 191 1.30 21.19 0.23
C ILE A 191 0.29 21.21 1.36
N PHE A 192 0.06 20.05 1.95
CA PHE A 192 -0.89 19.85 3.01
C PHE A 192 -0.24 19.22 4.24
N ILE A 193 -0.78 19.54 5.40
CA ILE A 193 -0.54 18.85 6.65
C ILE A 193 -1.69 17.87 6.87
N ILE A 194 -1.33 16.63 7.23
CA ILE A 194 -2.28 15.57 7.56
C ILE A 194 -2.24 15.28 9.06
N ASP A 195 -3.40 15.17 9.72
CA ASP A 195 -3.57 14.88 11.15
C ASP A 195 -3.21 13.42 11.51
N GLY A 196 -1.98 13.01 11.22
CA GLY A 196 -1.47 11.66 11.49
C GLY A 196 -1.39 11.34 12.98
N SER A 197 -1.09 12.34 13.81
CA SER A 197 -1.01 12.23 15.27
C SER A 197 -2.29 11.74 15.93
N LYS A 198 -3.44 11.87 15.28
CA LYS A 198 -4.72 11.31 15.72
C LYS A 198 -4.69 9.79 15.86
N ARG A 199 -3.83 9.08 15.13
CA ARG A 199 -3.74 7.62 15.12
C ARG A 199 -2.39 7.09 15.56
N SER A 200 -1.32 7.79 15.26
CA SER A 200 0.03 7.30 15.52
C SER A 200 1.01 8.43 15.75
N THR A 201 2.05 8.18 16.54
CA THR A 201 3.20 9.07 16.67
C THR A 201 4.22 8.89 15.54
N LYS A 202 4.02 7.93 14.64
CA LYS A 202 4.92 7.70 13.51
C LYS A 202 4.86 8.85 12.52
N ALA A 203 6.03 9.30 12.12
CA ALA A 203 6.16 10.36 11.13
C ALA A 203 6.20 9.77 9.70
N ASN A 204 5.60 10.48 8.76
CA ASN A 204 5.61 10.13 7.35
C ASN A 204 5.39 11.37 6.47
N ALA A 205 5.72 11.24 5.17
CA ALA A 205 5.32 12.14 4.11
C ALA A 205 4.99 11.31 2.87
N PHE A 206 4.13 11.80 2.00
CA PHE A 206 3.89 11.17 0.72
C PHE A 206 3.55 12.17 -0.37
N PHE A 207 3.87 11.79 -1.59
CA PHE A 207 3.49 12.49 -2.80
C PHE A 207 2.35 11.74 -3.49
N SER A 208 1.35 12.47 -3.96
CA SER A 208 0.19 11.92 -4.69
C SER A 208 -0.22 12.85 -5.82
N GLY A 209 -0.92 12.30 -6.80
CA GLY A 209 -1.52 13.05 -7.89
C GLY A 209 -0.63 13.17 -9.13
N LEU A 210 -1.28 13.37 -10.27
CA LEU A 210 -0.68 13.56 -11.58
C LEU A 210 -0.99 14.95 -12.11
N GLY A 211 -0.09 15.51 -12.93
CA GLY A 211 -0.31 16.82 -13.55
C GLY A 211 -0.55 17.95 -12.54
N PRO A 212 -1.61 18.76 -12.70
CA PRO A 212 -1.94 19.88 -11.81
C PRO A 212 -2.42 19.45 -10.41
N LYS A 213 -2.84 18.19 -10.24
CA LYS A 213 -3.34 17.63 -8.98
C LYS A 213 -2.24 17.08 -8.06
N LYS A 214 -0.98 17.35 -8.38
CA LYS A 214 0.17 16.97 -7.54
C LYS A 214 0.03 17.56 -6.14
N THR A 215 0.12 16.69 -5.16
CA THR A 215 -0.04 17.03 -3.74
C THR A 215 1.08 16.40 -2.95
N ILE A 216 1.69 17.18 -2.07
CA ILE A 216 2.59 16.69 -1.03
C ILE A 216 1.82 16.77 0.29
N ALA A 217 1.75 15.66 1.00
CA ALA A 217 1.15 15.58 2.32
C ALA A 217 2.24 15.26 3.35
N LEU A 218 2.44 16.17 4.30
CA LEU A 218 3.34 16.01 5.43
C LEU A 218 2.51 15.66 6.66
N TYR A 219 2.90 14.63 7.38
CA TYR A 219 2.26 14.33 8.66
C TYR A 219 2.62 15.41 9.69
N ASP A 220 1.64 15.81 10.52
CA ASP A 220 1.86 16.72 11.63
C ASP A 220 3.00 16.25 12.53
N THR A 221 3.09 14.95 12.83
CA THR A 221 4.18 14.31 13.54
C THR A 221 5.55 14.45 12.86
N LEU A 222 5.61 14.57 11.54
CA LEU A 222 6.85 14.84 10.83
C LEU A 222 7.27 16.30 11.02
N VAL A 223 6.33 17.23 10.85
CA VAL A 223 6.57 18.66 10.97
C VAL A 223 7.01 19.04 12.38
N GLU A 224 6.38 18.47 13.42
CA GLU A 224 6.74 18.73 14.82
C GLU A 224 8.14 18.23 15.22
N ASN A 225 8.64 17.18 14.57
CA ASN A 225 9.88 16.51 14.98
C ASN A 225 11.11 16.89 14.12
N HIS A 226 10.94 17.72 13.09
CA HIS A 226 12.02 18.09 12.17
C HIS A 226 12.15 19.61 12.05
N THR A 227 13.37 20.08 11.77
CA THR A 227 13.59 21.49 11.43
C THR A 227 13.10 21.80 10.03
N ASP A 228 12.91 23.07 9.70
CA ASP A 228 12.51 23.49 8.35
C ASP A 228 13.50 23.02 7.28
N GLU A 229 14.80 23.02 7.58
CA GLU A 229 15.86 22.56 6.69
C GLU A 229 15.77 21.06 6.43
N GLU A 230 15.50 20.26 7.47
CA GLU A 230 15.28 18.83 7.35
C GLU A 230 14.02 18.50 6.55
N LEU A 231 12.92 19.24 6.79
CA LEU A 231 11.67 19.12 6.04
C LEU A 231 11.86 19.49 4.57
N LEU A 232 12.63 20.55 4.30
CA LEU A 232 12.92 20.97 2.94
C LEU A 232 13.79 19.93 2.20
N ALA A 233 14.72 19.28 2.90
CA ALA A 233 15.50 18.18 2.34
C ALA A 233 14.64 16.95 1.99
N VAL A 234 13.66 16.63 2.84
CA VAL A 234 12.65 15.59 2.53
C VAL A 234 11.82 15.98 1.32
N LEU A 235 11.37 17.24 1.24
CA LEU A 235 10.64 17.75 0.09
C LEU A 235 11.48 17.73 -1.19
N ALA A 236 12.77 18.05 -1.10
CA ALA A 236 13.69 17.94 -2.24
C ALA A 236 13.81 16.50 -2.75
N HIS A 237 13.83 15.52 -1.85
CA HIS A 237 13.78 14.09 -2.20
C HIS A 237 12.48 13.73 -2.92
N GLU A 238 11.32 14.16 -2.42
CA GLU A 238 10.02 13.92 -3.07
C GLU A 238 9.94 14.57 -4.47
N VAL A 239 10.48 15.77 -4.61
CA VAL A 239 10.60 16.44 -5.91
C VAL A 239 11.53 15.65 -6.84
N GLY A 240 12.58 15.03 -6.30
CA GLY A 240 13.47 14.13 -7.04
C GLY A 240 12.71 12.99 -7.71
N HIS A 241 11.79 12.34 -7.02
CA HIS A 241 10.92 11.30 -7.62
C HIS A 241 10.15 11.84 -8.82
N TYR A 242 9.64 13.05 -8.72
CA TYR A 242 8.92 13.68 -9.82
C TYR A 242 9.83 14.06 -10.99
N LYS A 243 10.92 14.78 -10.74
CA LYS A 243 11.86 15.27 -11.78
C LYS A 243 12.54 14.14 -12.56
N LYS A 244 12.76 12.99 -11.91
CA LYS A 244 13.30 11.77 -12.52
C LYS A 244 12.22 10.88 -13.18
N ASN A 245 10.95 11.35 -13.21
CA ASN A 245 9.80 10.64 -13.78
C ASN A 245 9.53 9.25 -13.13
N HIS A 246 9.89 9.06 -11.86
CA HIS A 246 9.71 7.77 -11.17
C HIS A 246 8.24 7.38 -11.09
N ILE A 247 7.35 8.36 -10.86
CA ILE A 247 5.90 8.14 -10.80
C ILE A 247 5.37 7.65 -12.15
N PHE A 248 5.77 8.29 -13.25
CA PHE A 248 5.35 7.89 -14.58
C PHE A 248 5.88 6.50 -14.97
N LYS A 249 7.18 6.25 -14.73
CA LYS A 249 7.79 4.93 -14.97
C LYS A 249 7.12 3.84 -14.13
N GLY A 250 6.86 4.11 -12.86
CA GLY A 250 6.12 3.21 -11.97
C GLY A 250 4.71 2.92 -12.46
N LEU A 251 4.00 3.96 -12.95
CA LEU A 251 2.67 3.81 -13.54
C LEU A 251 2.69 2.89 -14.76
N VAL A 252 3.62 3.10 -15.72
CA VAL A 252 3.76 2.26 -16.91
C VAL A 252 4.02 0.80 -16.53
N LEU A 253 4.92 0.56 -15.58
CA LEU A 253 5.21 -0.80 -15.09
C LEU A 253 3.97 -1.43 -14.42
N SER A 254 3.21 -0.67 -13.62
CA SER A 254 1.98 -1.14 -13.00
C SER A 254 0.90 -1.47 -14.03
N LEU A 255 0.76 -0.65 -15.08
CA LEU A 255 -0.17 -0.91 -16.17
C LEU A 255 0.19 -2.20 -16.93
N ALA A 256 1.48 -2.42 -17.21
CA ALA A 256 1.95 -3.65 -17.85
C ALA A 256 1.69 -4.88 -16.94
N GLN A 257 1.93 -4.76 -15.63
CA GLN A 257 1.68 -5.83 -14.66
C GLN A 257 0.18 -6.16 -14.58
N ILE A 258 -0.71 -5.15 -14.55
CA ILE A 258 -2.16 -5.36 -14.56
C ILE A 258 -2.58 -6.02 -15.89
N GLY A 259 -2.00 -5.63 -17.01
CA GLY A 259 -2.26 -6.28 -18.31
C GLY A 259 -1.91 -7.77 -18.32
N LEU A 260 -0.72 -8.11 -17.82
CA LEU A 260 -0.31 -9.50 -17.64
C LEU A 260 -1.27 -10.26 -16.71
N MET A 261 -1.66 -9.66 -15.60
CA MET A 261 -2.60 -10.23 -14.66
C MET A 261 -3.96 -10.50 -15.32
N CYS A 262 -4.52 -9.54 -16.05
CA CYS A 262 -5.81 -9.70 -16.74
C CYS A 262 -5.75 -10.78 -17.83
N PHE A 263 -4.67 -10.83 -18.58
CA PHE A 263 -4.44 -11.87 -19.60
C PHE A 263 -4.40 -13.27 -18.99
N LEU A 264 -3.62 -13.45 -17.92
CA LEU A 264 -3.53 -14.73 -17.22
C LEU A 264 -4.88 -15.11 -16.55
N PHE A 265 -5.61 -14.11 -16.04
CA PHE A 265 -6.94 -14.35 -15.48
C PHE A 265 -7.91 -14.89 -16.54
N GLN A 266 -7.91 -14.32 -17.74
CA GLN A 266 -8.75 -14.85 -18.82
C GLN A 266 -8.41 -16.30 -19.17
N LEU A 267 -7.13 -16.66 -19.20
CA LEU A 267 -6.74 -18.06 -19.43
C LEU A 267 -7.32 -18.99 -18.37
N CYS A 268 -7.31 -18.58 -17.10
CA CYS A 268 -7.89 -19.36 -16.01
C CYS A 268 -9.42 -19.45 -16.08
N LEU A 269 -10.12 -18.46 -16.62
CA LEU A 269 -11.58 -18.49 -16.75
C LEU A 269 -12.09 -19.43 -17.86
N ASN A 270 -11.29 -19.60 -18.90
CA ASN A 270 -11.67 -20.46 -20.03
C ASN A 270 -11.66 -21.95 -19.68
N GLU A 271 -11.02 -22.32 -18.57
CA GLU A 271 -10.85 -23.70 -18.12
C GLU A 271 -11.76 -23.97 -16.91
N GLY A 272 -12.86 -24.70 -17.12
CA GLY A 272 -13.76 -25.13 -16.03
C GLY A 272 -13.08 -25.97 -14.95
N GLU A 273 -11.93 -26.58 -15.27
CA GLU A 273 -11.05 -27.38 -14.41
C GLU A 273 -10.75 -26.71 -13.05
N ILE A 274 -10.57 -25.40 -13.07
CA ILE A 274 -10.28 -24.63 -11.84
C ILE A 274 -11.46 -24.67 -10.86
N SER A 275 -12.68 -24.54 -11.36
CA SER A 275 -13.89 -24.65 -10.52
C SER A 275 -14.06 -26.05 -9.96
N PHE A 276 -13.82 -27.08 -10.78
CA PHE A 276 -13.85 -28.48 -10.35
C PHE A 276 -12.77 -28.79 -9.31
N ALA A 277 -11.56 -28.27 -9.49
CA ALA A 277 -10.46 -28.42 -8.53
C ALA A 277 -10.75 -27.75 -7.16
N LEU A 278 -11.65 -26.75 -7.12
CA LEU A 278 -12.13 -26.12 -5.90
C LEU A 278 -13.37 -26.81 -5.30
N GLY A 279 -13.78 -27.96 -5.88
CA GLY A 279 -14.86 -28.81 -5.37
C GLY A 279 -16.26 -28.45 -5.88
N ALA A 280 -16.39 -27.68 -6.97
CA ALA A 280 -17.67 -27.34 -7.57
C ALA A 280 -18.10 -28.38 -8.61
N GLU A 281 -19.42 -28.52 -8.80
CA GLU A 281 -20.01 -29.30 -9.90
C GLU A 281 -20.21 -28.40 -11.15
N ILE A 282 -20.38 -27.10 -10.94
CA ILE A 282 -20.67 -26.12 -12.00
C ILE A 282 -19.58 -25.05 -12.05
N PRO A 283 -18.93 -24.83 -13.22
CA PRO A 283 -17.97 -23.73 -13.37
C PRO A 283 -18.62 -22.38 -13.10
N SER A 284 -17.90 -21.50 -12.37
CA SER A 284 -18.41 -20.17 -12.05
C SER A 284 -17.32 -19.11 -12.07
N PHE A 285 -17.72 -17.88 -12.42
CA PHE A 285 -16.80 -16.72 -12.50
C PHE A 285 -16.04 -16.48 -11.20
N HIS A 286 -16.73 -16.53 -10.06
CA HIS A 286 -16.12 -16.26 -8.76
C HIS A 286 -15.11 -17.34 -8.33
N LEU A 287 -15.34 -18.60 -8.70
CA LEU A 287 -14.36 -19.68 -8.49
C LEU A 287 -13.15 -19.53 -9.41
N GLY A 288 -13.37 -19.14 -10.66
CA GLY A 288 -12.27 -18.80 -11.56
C GLY A 288 -11.39 -17.67 -11.01
N LEU A 289 -11.97 -16.66 -10.38
CA LEU A 289 -11.20 -15.58 -9.74
C LEU A 289 -10.44 -16.05 -8.49
N ILE A 290 -11.02 -16.92 -7.66
CA ILE A 290 -10.32 -17.54 -6.51
C ILE A 290 -9.13 -18.39 -7.00
N GLY A 291 -9.39 -19.32 -7.92
CA GLY A 291 -8.35 -20.21 -8.46
C GLY A 291 -7.22 -19.41 -9.14
N PHE A 292 -7.58 -18.40 -9.94
CA PHE A 292 -6.61 -17.49 -10.50
C PHE A 292 -5.76 -16.82 -9.42
N SER A 293 -6.38 -16.31 -8.34
CA SER A 293 -5.65 -15.62 -7.25
C SER A 293 -4.60 -16.53 -6.62
N LEU A 294 -4.92 -17.81 -6.44
CA LEU A 294 -4.03 -18.82 -5.90
C LEU A 294 -2.85 -19.09 -6.86
N LEU A 295 -3.17 -19.33 -8.14
CA LEU A 295 -2.18 -19.65 -9.18
C LEU A 295 -1.29 -18.44 -9.52
N TYR A 296 -1.80 -17.21 -9.44
CA TYR A 296 -1.04 -15.99 -9.70
C TYR A 296 -0.08 -15.62 -8.58
N SER A 297 -0.26 -16.15 -7.36
CA SER A 297 0.54 -15.74 -6.19
C SER A 297 2.06 -15.86 -6.38
N PRO A 298 2.65 -16.91 -6.98
CA PRO A 298 4.08 -16.96 -7.27
C PRO A 298 4.54 -15.91 -8.28
N ILE A 299 3.73 -15.65 -9.32
CA ILE A 299 4.00 -14.61 -10.33
C ILE A 299 3.97 -13.22 -9.68
N GLY A 300 2.98 -12.99 -8.80
CA GLY A 300 2.87 -11.78 -7.99
C GLY A 300 4.10 -11.55 -7.09
N LEU A 301 4.65 -12.60 -6.51
CA LEU A 301 5.89 -12.51 -5.74
C LEU A 301 7.08 -12.08 -6.62
N ILE A 302 7.26 -12.70 -7.78
CA ILE A 302 8.35 -12.38 -8.71
C ILE A 302 8.24 -10.94 -9.20
N THR A 303 7.06 -10.53 -9.68
CA THR A 303 6.81 -9.16 -10.15
C THR A 303 6.96 -8.14 -9.02
N GLY A 304 6.55 -8.48 -7.81
CA GLY A 304 6.76 -7.66 -6.61
C GLY A 304 8.22 -7.45 -6.27
N VAL A 305 9.07 -8.48 -6.37
CA VAL A 305 10.53 -8.34 -6.21
C VAL A 305 11.11 -7.41 -7.27
N MET A 306 10.70 -7.55 -8.52
CA MET A 306 11.15 -6.66 -9.62
C MET A 306 10.78 -5.19 -9.33
N MET A 307 9.54 -4.95 -8.89
CA MET A 307 9.08 -3.60 -8.51
C MET A 307 9.85 -3.05 -7.32
N ASN A 308 10.20 -3.86 -6.33
CA ASN A 308 11.01 -3.47 -5.18
C ASN A 308 12.44 -3.08 -5.61
N ILE A 309 13.05 -3.82 -6.54
CA ILE A 309 14.37 -3.48 -7.10
C ILE A 309 14.32 -2.12 -7.78
N PHE A 310 13.31 -1.90 -8.63
CA PHE A 310 13.11 -0.64 -9.33
C PHE A 310 12.87 0.52 -8.34
N SER A 311 12.03 0.32 -7.34
CA SER A 311 11.73 1.32 -6.29
C SER A 311 13.00 1.72 -5.53
N ARG A 312 13.81 0.75 -5.08
CA ARG A 312 15.08 1.03 -4.38
C ARG A 312 16.08 1.82 -5.23
N LYS A 313 16.14 1.57 -6.54
CA LYS A 313 16.96 2.38 -7.45
C LYS A 313 16.46 3.82 -7.51
N ASN A 314 15.17 4.01 -7.63
CA ASN A 314 14.53 5.34 -7.65
C ASN A 314 14.81 6.13 -6.36
N GLU A 315 14.85 5.47 -5.20
CA GLU A 315 15.20 6.09 -3.92
C GLU A 315 16.61 6.70 -3.93
N TYR A 316 17.59 5.97 -4.45
CA TYR A 316 18.95 6.51 -4.57
C TYR A 316 19.03 7.68 -5.55
N GLU A 317 18.27 7.64 -6.64
CA GLU A 317 18.21 8.75 -7.60
C GLU A 317 17.55 9.99 -6.99
N ALA A 318 16.52 9.79 -6.16
CA ALA A 318 15.85 10.88 -5.44
C ALA A 318 16.73 11.45 -4.31
N ASP A 319 17.46 10.60 -3.58
CA ASP A 319 18.45 11.04 -2.58
C ASP A 319 19.55 11.89 -3.21
N LYS A 320 20.08 11.43 -4.35
CA LYS A 320 21.10 12.16 -5.10
C LYS A 320 20.57 13.52 -5.59
N PHE A 321 19.33 13.54 -6.11
CA PHE A 321 18.71 14.80 -6.54
C PHE A 321 18.57 15.79 -5.37
N ALA A 322 18.13 15.34 -4.19
CA ALA A 322 18.05 16.19 -3.01
C ALA A 322 19.41 16.69 -2.55
N GLN A 323 20.47 15.86 -2.63
CA GLN A 323 21.84 16.24 -2.33
C GLN A 323 22.38 17.31 -3.29
N GLU A 324 22.10 17.18 -4.60
CA GLU A 324 22.57 18.09 -5.64
C GLU A 324 21.82 19.41 -5.69
N THR A 325 20.54 19.43 -5.31
CA THR A 325 19.67 20.61 -5.43
C THR A 325 19.41 21.33 -4.11
N TYR A 326 19.71 20.70 -2.98
CA TYR A 326 19.53 21.31 -1.68
C TYR A 326 20.69 20.95 -0.72
N ASP A 327 20.52 19.97 0.18
CA ASP A 327 21.52 19.62 1.19
C ASP A 327 21.39 18.14 1.62
N GLY A 328 22.38 17.34 1.21
CA GLY A 328 22.45 15.92 1.59
C GLY A 328 22.71 15.71 3.09
N THR A 329 23.29 16.70 3.79
CA THR A 329 23.52 16.62 5.26
C THR A 329 22.17 16.72 5.98
N GLN A 330 21.32 17.66 5.59
CA GLN A 330 19.97 17.83 6.17
C GLN A 330 19.09 16.61 5.86
N LEU A 331 19.16 16.08 4.63
CA LEU A 331 18.46 14.82 4.30
C LEU A 331 18.95 13.67 5.17
N SER A 332 20.26 13.53 5.38
CA SER A 332 20.83 12.51 6.25
C SER A 332 20.37 12.65 7.70
N LEU A 333 20.21 13.87 8.21
CA LEU A 333 19.68 14.15 9.55
C LEU A 333 18.19 13.76 9.62
N ALA A 334 17.39 14.21 8.66
CA ALA A 334 15.97 13.88 8.57
C ALA A 334 15.74 12.36 8.54
N LEU A 335 16.46 11.62 7.70
CA LEU A 335 16.37 10.16 7.60
C LEU A 335 16.74 9.46 8.90
N LYS A 336 17.77 9.94 9.63
CA LYS A 336 18.16 9.38 10.94
C LYS A 336 17.06 9.60 11.98
N LYS A 337 16.50 10.81 12.07
CA LYS A 337 15.39 11.14 12.98
C LYS A 337 14.15 10.29 12.65
N LEU A 338 13.74 10.29 11.39
CA LEU A 338 12.56 9.54 10.91
C LEU A 338 12.71 8.04 11.24
N SER A 339 13.86 7.47 10.93
CA SER A 339 14.15 6.07 11.21
C SER A 339 14.12 5.76 12.70
N ALA A 340 14.73 6.62 13.53
CA ALA A 340 14.78 6.46 14.98
C ALA A 340 13.39 6.62 15.62
N ASN A 341 12.59 7.57 15.17
CA ASN A 341 11.25 7.82 15.69
C ASN A 341 10.28 6.69 15.30
N ASN A 342 10.45 6.11 14.13
CA ASN A 342 9.64 4.98 13.66
C ASN A 342 10.18 3.60 14.09
N LEU A 343 11.22 3.51 14.92
CA LEU A 343 11.88 2.28 15.38
C LEU A 343 12.22 1.35 14.20
N SER A 344 12.81 1.92 13.14
CA SER A 344 13.18 1.16 11.95
C SER A 344 14.33 0.19 12.25
N ASN A 345 14.30 -0.99 11.61
CA ASN A 345 15.41 -1.95 11.74
C ASN A 345 16.66 -1.44 10.99
N LEU A 346 17.76 -1.25 11.71
CA LEU A 346 19.02 -0.77 11.14
C LEU A 346 19.78 -1.86 10.37
N HIS A 347 19.62 -3.12 10.75
CA HIS A 347 20.36 -4.26 10.20
C HIS A 347 19.41 -5.35 9.70
N PRO A 348 18.52 -5.07 8.73
CA PRO A 348 17.67 -6.10 8.15
C PRO A 348 18.52 -7.10 7.36
N HIS A 349 18.10 -8.36 7.35
CA HIS A 349 18.76 -9.39 6.57
C HIS A 349 18.75 -9.06 5.06
N PRO A 350 19.84 -9.16 4.30
CA PRO A 350 19.92 -8.74 2.90
C PRO A 350 18.89 -9.41 2.00
N PHE A 351 18.62 -10.71 2.19
CA PHE A 351 17.61 -11.43 1.44
C PHE A 351 16.20 -10.91 1.73
N TYR A 352 15.90 -10.57 2.99
CA TYR A 352 14.62 -9.97 3.36
C TYR A 352 14.44 -8.58 2.71
N VAL A 353 15.50 -7.78 2.66
CA VAL A 353 15.52 -6.50 1.93
C VAL A 353 15.27 -6.71 0.43
N PHE A 354 15.94 -7.71 -0.16
CA PHE A 354 15.79 -8.01 -1.58
C PHE A 354 14.35 -8.31 -1.94
N VAL A 355 13.66 -9.13 -1.15
CA VAL A 355 12.29 -9.58 -1.43
C VAL A 355 11.25 -8.51 -1.04
N HIS A 356 11.37 -7.89 0.14
CA HIS A 356 10.25 -7.18 0.77
C HIS A 356 10.41 -5.66 0.87
N TYR A 357 11.62 -5.10 0.69
CA TYR A 357 11.82 -3.67 0.90
C TYR A 357 11.69 -2.89 -0.41
N SER A 358 10.76 -1.95 -0.45
CA SER A 358 10.66 -0.95 -1.52
C SER A 358 11.67 0.21 -1.35
N HIS A 359 12.13 0.46 -0.12
CA HIS A 359 13.13 1.48 0.19
C HIS A 359 14.43 0.82 0.67
N PRO A 360 15.62 1.38 0.32
CA PRO A 360 16.87 0.87 0.85
C PRO A 360 16.95 1.08 2.37
N PRO A 361 17.63 0.17 3.13
CA PRO A 361 17.88 0.40 4.55
C PRO A 361 18.61 1.71 4.82
N LEU A 362 18.30 2.35 5.96
CA LEU A 362 18.90 3.65 6.35
C LEU A 362 20.41 3.69 6.14
N LEU A 363 21.15 2.68 6.63
CA LEU A 363 22.61 2.66 6.55
C LEU A 363 23.13 2.69 5.11
N LYS A 364 22.43 2.06 4.17
CA LYS A 364 22.77 2.08 2.75
C LYS A 364 22.53 3.46 2.13
N ARG A 365 21.39 4.11 2.46
CA ARG A 365 21.11 5.49 2.01
C ARG A 365 22.14 6.48 2.55
N LEU A 366 22.45 6.43 3.86
CA LEU A 366 23.48 7.28 4.47
C LEU A 366 24.87 7.08 3.87
N SER A 367 25.22 5.85 3.48
CA SER A 367 26.49 5.56 2.80
C SER A 367 26.52 6.13 1.38
N ALA A 368 25.40 6.15 0.68
CA ALA A 368 25.28 6.74 -0.65
C ALA A 368 25.36 8.28 -0.62
N LEU A 369 24.72 8.91 0.38
CA LEU A 369 24.76 10.38 0.59
C LEU A 369 26.11 10.93 1.06
N LYS A 370 27.05 10.08 1.46
CA LYS A 370 28.42 10.49 1.83
C LYS A 370 29.39 10.54 0.64
N LYS A 371 29.02 9.94 -0.47
CA LYS A 371 29.81 9.93 -1.71
C LYS A 371 29.48 11.13 -2.58
#